data_8fcc6adb1a878203c783f38c9e4ff6a6
#
_entry.id   8fcc6adb1a878203c783f38c9e4ff6a6
#
_cell.length_a   1.000
_cell.length_b   1.000
_cell.length_c   1.000
_cell.angle_alpha   90.00
_cell.angle_beta   90.00
_cell.angle_gamma   90.00
#
_symmetry.space_group_name_H-M   'P 1'
#
loop_
_entity.id
_entity.type
_entity.pdbx_description
1 polymer ?
#
loop_
_entity_poly.entity_id
_entity_poly.type
_entity_poly.pdbx_seq_one_letter_code
_entity_poly.pdbx_strand_id
1 'polypeptide(L)'
;PLRRQRQMCIRDRPLVRSNDEIKDLYDSLVYMQKSLSTYVNELKETTASKERIESELSIAREIQMGMLPKIFPPYPDRNDVDLHAILHPAKEVGGDLYDFYMDGNHLYFLIGDVSGKGVPASLFMAITRSLFRTLSQHVLSPAKIVTEMNNSISDNNESNMFVTLIVGILDLETGILKLCNAGHNPPILIYPDGQVSYLEFKTQIFVGVVEDFKYSDEEVVLEKESKLFLYTDGVTEAENINKELYGEEKLLEMLSDNASSDVRTTVNVVVDSIASHVKEAEASDDLTILLIQYEPGTANS
;
A
#
# COMPACT_ATOMS: atom_id res chain seq x y z
N PRO A 1 -16.84 40.82 24.17
CA PRO A 1 -16.77 42.27 23.91
C PRO A 1 -15.72 42.61 22.81
N LEU A 2 -14.58 41.96 22.77
CA LEU A 2 -13.48 42.25 21.79
C LEU A 2 -13.85 41.90 20.32
N ARG A 3 -14.76 40.99 20.08
CA ARG A 3 -15.19 40.61 18.70
C ARG A 3 -16.08 41.69 18.06
N ARG A 4 -16.88 42.42 18.85
CA ARG A 4 -17.71 43.55 18.35
C ARG A 4 -16.86 44.81 18.05
N GLN A 5 -15.80 45.06 18.80
CA GLN A 5 -14.91 46.19 18.54
C GLN A 5 -14.12 46.08 17.26
N ARG A 6 -13.69 44.85 16.85
CA ARG A 6 -13.00 44.64 15.57
C ARG A 6 -13.90 44.84 14.34
N GLN A 7 -15.20 44.61 14.44
CA GLN A 7 -16.14 44.90 13.34
C GLN A 7 -16.53 46.39 13.26
N MET A 8 -16.48 47.14 14.37
CA MET A 8 -16.78 48.59 14.37
C MET A 8 -15.71 49.43 13.69
N CYS A 9 -14.42 49.09 13.82
CA CYS A 9 -13.32 49.82 13.18
C CYS A 9 -13.28 49.81 11.65
N ILE A 10 -14.05 48.90 11.02
CA ILE A 10 -14.11 48.74 9.55
C ILE A 10 -15.27 49.54 8.94
N ARG A 11 -16.28 49.97 9.76
CA ARG A 11 -17.50 50.62 9.28
C ARG A 11 -17.48 52.15 9.30
N ASP A 12 -16.71 52.75 10.17
CA ASP A 12 -16.67 54.23 10.32
C ASP A 12 -15.43 54.82 9.64
N ARG A 13 -15.47 54.92 8.34
CA ARG A 13 -14.45 55.63 7.58
C ARG A 13 -14.90 57.05 7.29
N PRO A 14 -14.08 58.08 7.59
CA PRO A 14 -14.40 59.40 7.18
C PRO A 14 -14.38 59.50 5.64
N LEU A 15 -15.41 60.13 5.08
CA LEU A 15 -15.43 60.43 3.66
C LEU A 15 -14.35 61.50 3.36
N VAL A 16 -13.31 61.08 2.62
CA VAL A 16 -12.29 62.00 2.12
C VAL A 16 -12.91 62.78 0.97
N ARG A 17 -13.08 64.10 1.17
CA ARG A 17 -13.65 65.04 0.17
C ARG A 17 -12.58 65.80 -0.60
N SER A 18 -11.32 65.48 -0.45
CA SER A 18 -10.20 66.04 -1.17
C SER A 18 -10.13 65.52 -2.61
N ASN A 19 -9.59 66.28 -3.55
CA ASN A 19 -9.40 65.88 -4.94
C ASN A 19 -7.90 65.91 -5.32
N ASP A 20 -7.07 65.57 -4.37
CA ASP A 20 -5.61 65.56 -4.43
C ASP A 20 -5.04 64.16 -4.14
N GLU A 21 -3.74 64.05 -3.98
CA GLU A 21 -2.99 62.80 -3.70
C GLU A 21 -3.54 62.04 -2.46
N ILE A 22 -4.22 62.74 -1.55
CA ILE A 22 -4.84 62.16 -0.36
C ILE A 22 -6.02 61.29 -0.74
N LYS A 23 -6.79 61.66 -1.77
CA LYS A 23 -7.89 60.85 -2.29
C LYS A 23 -7.38 59.60 -2.99
N ASP A 24 -6.31 59.72 -3.78
CA ASP A 24 -5.69 58.59 -4.49
C ASP A 24 -5.14 57.56 -3.48
N LEU A 25 -4.52 58.04 -2.41
CA LEU A 25 -4.07 57.19 -1.30
C LEU A 25 -5.24 56.51 -0.60
N TYR A 26 -6.31 57.22 -0.32
CA TYR A 26 -7.52 56.67 0.29
C TYR A 26 -8.16 55.58 -0.59
N ASP A 27 -8.33 55.86 -1.87
CA ASP A 27 -8.92 54.89 -2.81
C ASP A 27 -8.04 53.64 -2.95
N SER A 28 -6.72 53.80 -2.97
CA SER A 28 -5.75 52.71 -2.97
C SER A 28 -5.85 51.84 -1.70
N LEU A 29 -5.98 52.48 -0.52
CA LEU A 29 -6.18 51.77 0.75
C LEU A 29 -7.52 51.02 0.80
N VAL A 30 -8.59 51.62 0.29
CA VAL A 30 -9.90 50.97 0.19
C VAL A 30 -9.86 49.77 -0.73
N TYR A 31 -9.20 49.89 -1.89
CA TYR A 31 -8.98 48.79 -2.81
C TYR A 31 -8.17 47.66 -2.17
N MET A 32 -7.05 48.00 -1.54
CA MET A 32 -6.20 47.02 -0.85
C MET A 32 -6.97 46.28 0.25
N GLN A 33 -7.78 46.97 1.07
CA GLN A 33 -8.56 46.35 2.11
C GLN A 33 -9.65 45.41 1.53
N LYS A 34 -10.30 45.80 0.42
CA LYS A 34 -11.30 44.98 -0.24
C LYS A 34 -10.64 43.71 -0.79
N SER A 35 -9.52 43.86 -1.49
CA SER A 35 -8.73 42.74 -2.03
C SER A 35 -8.26 41.81 -0.92
N LEU A 36 -7.75 42.33 0.18
CA LEU A 36 -7.33 41.54 1.34
C LEU A 36 -8.51 40.78 1.97
N SER A 37 -9.67 41.45 2.12
CA SER A 37 -10.86 40.79 2.65
C SER A 37 -11.35 39.64 1.74
N THR A 38 -11.35 39.86 0.43
CA THR A 38 -11.68 38.79 -0.54
C THR A 38 -10.69 37.64 -0.43
N TYR A 39 -9.40 37.91 -0.47
CA TYR A 39 -8.34 36.90 -0.34
C TYR A 39 -8.44 36.07 0.97
N VAL A 40 -8.70 36.76 2.11
CA VAL A 40 -8.88 36.06 3.40
C VAL A 40 -10.11 35.16 3.39
N ASN A 41 -11.21 35.57 2.71
CA ASN A 41 -12.41 34.72 2.63
C ASN A 41 -12.15 33.50 1.70
N GLU A 42 -11.54 33.71 0.54
CA GLU A 42 -11.15 32.63 -0.37
C GLU A 42 -10.21 31.62 0.32
N LEU A 43 -9.21 32.13 1.08
CA LEU A 43 -8.31 31.27 1.84
C LEU A 43 -9.07 30.45 2.89
N LYS A 44 -10.02 31.05 3.61
CA LYS A 44 -10.85 30.33 4.60
C LYS A 44 -11.71 29.24 3.95
N GLU A 45 -12.35 29.54 2.82
CA GLU A 45 -13.16 28.57 2.10
C GLU A 45 -12.30 27.41 1.56
N THR A 46 -11.13 27.71 1.01
CA THR A 46 -10.18 26.72 0.54
C THR A 46 -9.67 25.83 1.68
N THR A 47 -9.31 26.46 2.82
CA THR A 47 -8.85 25.70 3.99
C THR A 47 -9.96 24.78 4.53
N ALA A 48 -11.18 25.30 4.68
CA ALA A 48 -12.30 24.48 5.14
C ALA A 48 -12.64 23.33 4.18
N SER A 49 -12.54 23.56 2.88
CA SER A 49 -12.72 22.52 1.86
C SER A 49 -11.61 21.45 1.95
N LYS A 50 -10.37 21.87 2.14
CA LYS A 50 -9.22 20.97 2.32
C LYS A 50 -9.39 20.10 3.55
N GLU A 51 -9.68 20.69 4.71
CA GLU A 51 -9.91 19.97 5.96
C GLU A 51 -11.04 18.92 5.84
N ARG A 52 -12.09 19.28 5.10
CA ARG A 52 -13.20 18.34 4.84
C ARG A 52 -12.74 17.15 4.00
N ILE A 53 -12.01 17.40 2.90
CA ILE A 53 -11.49 16.33 2.03
C ILE A 53 -10.53 15.43 2.81
N GLU A 54 -9.61 15.98 3.60
CA GLU A 54 -8.70 15.22 4.45
C GLU A 54 -9.45 14.34 5.45
N SER A 55 -10.54 14.85 6.04
CA SER A 55 -11.40 14.06 6.94
C SER A 55 -12.12 12.92 6.20
N GLU A 56 -12.65 13.16 5.00
CA GLU A 56 -13.29 12.12 4.18
C GLU A 56 -12.28 11.04 3.76
N LEU A 57 -11.06 11.42 3.39
CA LEU A 57 -9.98 10.49 3.06
C LEU A 57 -9.49 9.68 4.26
N SER A 58 -9.45 10.27 5.46
CA SER A 58 -9.12 9.54 6.69
C SER A 58 -10.12 8.42 6.97
N ILE A 59 -11.41 8.68 6.78
CA ILE A 59 -12.45 7.64 6.90
C ILE A 59 -12.27 6.55 5.83
N ALA A 60 -11.98 6.94 4.59
CA ALA A 60 -11.71 5.99 3.51
C ALA A 60 -10.51 5.08 3.84
N ARG A 61 -9.45 5.65 4.42
CA ARG A 61 -8.29 4.91 4.93
C ARG A 61 -8.67 3.88 6.00
N GLU A 62 -9.48 4.29 6.98
CA GLU A 62 -9.93 3.37 8.03
C GLU A 62 -10.70 2.19 7.45
N ILE A 63 -11.57 2.43 6.47
CA ILE A 63 -12.32 1.39 5.77
C ILE A 63 -11.37 0.48 4.99
N GLN A 64 -10.46 1.05 4.20
CA GLN A 64 -9.48 0.32 3.40
C GLN A 64 -8.60 -0.57 4.28
N MET A 65 -8.00 0.01 5.32
CA MET A 65 -7.19 -0.73 6.27
C MET A 65 -8.01 -1.75 7.06
N GLY A 66 -9.31 -1.52 7.25
CA GLY A 66 -10.24 -2.48 7.86
C GLY A 66 -10.51 -3.72 7.01
N MET A 67 -10.28 -3.66 5.71
CA MET A 67 -10.41 -4.81 4.82
C MET A 67 -9.26 -5.81 4.98
N LEU A 68 -8.05 -5.34 5.32
CA LEU A 68 -6.86 -6.17 5.40
C LEU A 68 -6.80 -6.98 6.71
N PRO A 69 -6.23 -8.19 6.70
CA PRO A 69 -5.94 -8.94 7.92
C PRO A 69 -4.97 -8.16 8.82
N LYS A 70 -5.33 -7.96 10.10
CA LYS A 70 -4.54 -7.14 11.05
C LYS A 70 -4.14 -7.87 12.33
N ILE A 71 -4.70 -9.05 12.56
CA ILE A 71 -4.47 -9.83 13.80
C ILE A 71 -3.37 -10.83 13.52
N PHE A 72 -2.26 -10.73 14.25
CA PHE A 72 -1.09 -11.60 14.14
C PHE A 72 -0.68 -12.14 15.50
N PRO A 73 -0.34 -13.45 15.62
CA PRO A 73 -0.46 -14.47 14.58
C PRO A 73 -1.92 -14.74 14.22
N PRO A 74 -2.24 -14.95 12.91
CA PRO A 74 -3.63 -15.14 12.49
C PRO A 74 -4.18 -16.54 12.81
N TYR A 75 -3.29 -17.51 13.01
CA TYR A 75 -3.62 -18.93 13.28
C TYR A 75 -2.87 -19.42 14.53
N PRO A 76 -3.22 -18.91 15.73
CA PRO A 76 -2.45 -19.20 16.97
C PRO A 76 -2.48 -20.69 17.38
N ASP A 77 -3.47 -21.45 16.90
CA ASP A 77 -3.61 -22.87 17.20
C ASP A 77 -2.87 -23.79 16.21
N ARG A 78 -2.20 -23.21 15.18
CA ARG A 78 -1.40 -23.94 14.19
C ARG A 78 0.09 -23.76 14.47
N ASN A 79 0.85 -24.84 14.23
CA ASN A 79 2.31 -24.87 14.40
C ASN A 79 3.03 -25.20 13.08
N ASP A 80 2.30 -25.23 11.96
CA ASP A 80 2.82 -25.56 10.65
C ASP A 80 3.03 -24.35 9.74
N VAL A 81 2.62 -23.18 10.21
CA VAL A 81 2.83 -21.90 9.53
C VAL A 81 2.85 -20.75 10.52
N ASP A 82 3.79 -19.82 10.36
CA ASP A 82 3.72 -18.49 10.96
C ASP A 82 3.80 -17.43 9.87
N LEU A 83 3.14 -16.30 10.08
CA LEU A 83 3.15 -15.23 9.12
C LEU A 83 2.93 -13.86 9.76
N HIS A 84 3.54 -12.86 9.16
CA HIS A 84 3.36 -11.46 9.54
C HIS A 84 3.29 -10.57 8.29
N ALA A 85 2.44 -9.56 8.33
CA ALA A 85 2.33 -8.60 7.23
C ALA A 85 2.14 -7.18 7.75
N ILE A 86 2.60 -6.24 6.97
CA ILE A 86 2.40 -4.81 7.18
C ILE A 86 2.03 -4.13 5.87
N LEU A 87 1.32 -3.02 5.98
CA LEU A 87 1.08 -2.08 4.90
C LEU A 87 1.09 -0.67 5.47
N HIS A 88 2.00 0.16 4.95
CA HIS A 88 2.10 1.57 5.28
C HIS A 88 1.83 2.40 4.03
N PRO A 89 0.64 2.99 3.87
CA PRO A 89 0.34 3.84 2.74
C PRO A 89 1.18 5.11 2.74
N ALA A 90 1.68 5.53 1.58
CA ALA A 90 2.42 6.79 1.40
C ALA A 90 1.51 8.02 1.49
N LYS A 91 0.23 7.86 1.15
CA LYS A 91 -0.81 8.90 1.24
C LYS A 91 -1.92 8.45 2.19
N GLU A 92 -3.00 9.23 2.20
CA GLU A 92 -4.19 8.91 3.01
C GLU A 92 -4.77 7.54 2.64
N VAL A 93 -4.80 7.18 1.35
CA VAL A 93 -5.23 5.87 0.83
C VAL A 93 -4.24 5.38 -0.22
N GLY A 94 -3.99 4.07 -0.29
CA GLY A 94 -2.99 3.42 -1.13
C GLY A 94 -3.57 2.48 -2.18
N GLY A 95 -2.70 2.04 -3.11
CA GLY A 95 -2.99 1.02 -4.11
C GLY A 95 -2.59 -0.39 -3.68
N ASP A 96 -1.64 -0.48 -2.77
CA ASP A 96 -1.10 -1.74 -2.27
C ASP A 96 -2.13 -2.60 -1.55
N LEU A 97 -1.94 -3.90 -1.65
CA LEU A 97 -2.75 -4.87 -0.93
C LEU A 97 -1.97 -6.13 -0.58
N TYR A 98 -2.36 -6.74 0.51
CA TYR A 98 -2.08 -8.14 0.80
C TYR A 98 -3.35 -8.79 1.35
N ASP A 99 -3.44 -10.09 1.19
CA ASP A 99 -4.48 -10.88 1.84
C ASP A 99 -4.03 -12.33 1.98
N PHE A 100 -4.60 -13.02 2.93
CA PHE A 100 -4.37 -14.45 3.13
C PHE A 100 -5.55 -15.08 3.87
N TYR A 101 -5.75 -16.37 3.64
CA TYR A 101 -6.70 -17.16 4.40
C TYR A 101 -6.37 -18.65 4.28
N MET A 102 -6.90 -19.42 5.20
CA MET A 102 -6.74 -20.87 5.26
C MET A 102 -8.01 -21.57 4.78
N ASP A 103 -7.83 -22.59 3.92
CA ASP A 103 -8.88 -23.55 3.57
C ASP A 103 -8.31 -24.97 3.72
N GLY A 104 -8.71 -25.66 4.77
CA GLY A 104 -8.12 -26.93 5.17
C GLY A 104 -6.62 -26.80 5.50
N ASN A 105 -5.78 -27.50 4.73
CA ASN A 105 -4.32 -27.44 4.83
C ASN A 105 -3.67 -26.52 3.81
N HIS A 106 -4.46 -25.75 3.07
CA HIS A 106 -3.93 -24.83 2.08
C HIS A 106 -4.00 -23.39 2.57
N LEU A 107 -2.84 -22.72 2.62
CA LEU A 107 -2.75 -21.29 2.82
C LEU A 107 -2.82 -20.59 1.46
N TYR A 108 -3.87 -19.83 1.24
CA TYR A 108 -4.01 -18.92 0.11
C TYR A 108 -3.51 -17.55 0.48
N PHE A 109 -2.73 -16.93 -0.38
CA PHE A 109 -2.23 -15.57 -0.14
C PHE A 109 -2.12 -14.76 -1.44
N LEU A 110 -2.14 -13.46 -1.28
CA LEU A 110 -2.03 -12.45 -2.32
C LEU A 110 -1.19 -11.30 -1.81
N ILE A 111 -0.32 -10.77 -2.65
CA ILE A 111 0.26 -9.44 -2.54
C ILE A 111 0.15 -8.76 -3.89
N GLY A 112 -0.04 -7.44 -3.91
CA GLY A 112 -0.13 -6.72 -5.18
C GLY A 112 -0.04 -5.21 -4.99
N ASP A 113 0.23 -4.52 -6.09
CA ASP A 113 0.24 -3.07 -6.19
C ASP A 113 -0.57 -2.62 -7.40
N VAL A 114 -1.46 -1.68 -7.19
CA VAL A 114 -2.36 -1.10 -8.20
C VAL A 114 -1.72 0.13 -8.81
N SER A 115 -1.73 0.20 -10.12
CA SER A 115 -1.24 1.36 -10.88
C SER A 115 -1.90 2.67 -10.44
N GLY A 116 -1.09 3.71 -10.24
CA GLY A 116 -1.55 5.03 -9.81
C GLY A 116 -1.65 5.16 -8.29
N LYS A 117 -2.21 6.28 -7.80
CA LYS A 117 -2.21 6.63 -6.37
C LYS A 117 -3.53 7.27 -5.95
N GLY A 118 -3.82 7.21 -4.64
CA GLY A 118 -4.98 7.85 -4.06
C GLY A 118 -6.30 7.09 -4.29
N VAL A 119 -7.42 7.81 -4.35
CA VAL A 119 -8.77 7.22 -4.35
C VAL A 119 -9.02 6.21 -5.47
N PRO A 120 -8.64 6.46 -6.74
CA PRO A 120 -8.85 5.47 -7.80
C PRO A 120 -8.12 4.16 -7.52
N ALA A 121 -6.84 4.22 -7.11
CA ALA A 121 -6.05 3.04 -6.78
C ALA A 121 -6.64 2.27 -5.59
N SER A 122 -7.09 2.97 -4.55
CA SER A 122 -7.71 2.35 -3.38
C SER A 122 -9.01 1.61 -3.67
N LEU A 123 -9.83 2.13 -4.58
CA LEU A 123 -11.05 1.45 -5.04
C LEU A 123 -10.72 0.19 -5.85
N PHE A 124 -9.74 0.29 -6.72
CA PHE A 124 -9.28 -0.84 -7.53
C PHE A 124 -8.65 -1.94 -6.68
N MET A 125 -7.89 -1.55 -5.64
CA MET A 125 -7.37 -2.45 -4.60
C MET A 125 -8.50 -3.24 -3.93
N ALA A 126 -9.58 -2.55 -3.51
CA ALA A 126 -10.71 -3.20 -2.84
C ALA A 126 -11.42 -4.21 -3.76
N ILE A 127 -11.56 -3.88 -5.06
CA ILE A 127 -12.11 -4.78 -6.09
C ILE A 127 -11.19 -6.00 -6.25
N THR A 128 -9.89 -5.79 -6.44
CA THR A 128 -8.89 -6.84 -6.61
C THR A 128 -8.91 -7.84 -5.45
N ARG A 129 -8.91 -7.33 -4.22
CA ARG A 129 -9.01 -8.15 -3.02
C ARG A 129 -10.33 -8.94 -2.94
N SER A 130 -11.44 -8.31 -3.27
CA SER A 130 -12.76 -8.97 -3.25
C SER A 130 -12.86 -10.07 -4.30
N LEU A 131 -12.28 -9.86 -5.48
CA LEU A 131 -12.18 -10.87 -6.53
C LEU A 131 -11.33 -12.05 -6.07
N PHE A 132 -10.15 -11.79 -5.49
CA PHE A 132 -9.32 -12.84 -4.91
C PHE A 132 -10.11 -13.72 -3.93
N ARG A 133 -10.77 -13.12 -2.94
CA ARG A 133 -11.56 -13.83 -1.94
C ARG A 133 -12.72 -14.65 -2.53
N THR A 134 -13.31 -14.19 -3.61
CA THR A 134 -14.46 -14.86 -4.24
C THR A 134 -14.01 -15.97 -5.18
N LEU A 135 -13.00 -15.70 -6.02
CA LEU A 135 -12.58 -16.59 -7.09
C LEU A 135 -11.63 -17.70 -6.62
N SER A 136 -10.95 -17.50 -5.49
CA SER A 136 -10.01 -18.47 -4.94
C SER A 136 -10.68 -19.60 -4.13
N GLN A 137 -11.97 -19.51 -3.82
CA GLN A 137 -12.68 -20.54 -3.05
C GLN A 137 -12.62 -21.90 -3.75
N HIS A 138 -11.97 -22.88 -3.09
CA HIS A 138 -11.82 -24.25 -3.57
C HIS A 138 -11.06 -24.41 -4.90
N VAL A 139 -10.34 -23.36 -5.36
CA VAL A 139 -9.53 -23.41 -6.58
C VAL A 139 -8.06 -23.59 -6.21
N LEU A 140 -7.46 -24.73 -6.54
CA LEU A 140 -6.07 -25.10 -6.22
C LEU A 140 -5.06 -24.71 -7.33
N SER A 141 -5.36 -23.68 -8.12
CA SER A 141 -4.47 -23.16 -9.16
C SER A 141 -4.45 -21.64 -9.13
N PRO A 142 -3.35 -21.02 -8.64
CA PRO A 142 -3.17 -19.58 -8.68
C PRO A 142 -3.38 -18.99 -10.07
N ALA A 143 -2.90 -19.66 -11.14
CA ALA A 143 -3.08 -19.21 -12.52
C ALA A 143 -4.55 -19.12 -12.93
N LYS A 144 -5.39 -20.05 -12.52
CA LYS A 144 -6.83 -19.98 -12.77
C LYS A 144 -7.46 -18.80 -12.04
N ILE A 145 -7.10 -18.61 -10.78
CA ILE A 145 -7.57 -17.46 -9.98
C ILE A 145 -7.20 -16.16 -10.67
N VAL A 146 -5.92 -15.99 -11.03
CA VAL A 146 -5.42 -14.77 -11.70
C VAL A 146 -6.06 -14.57 -13.08
N THR A 147 -6.29 -15.65 -13.84
CA THR A 147 -6.98 -15.57 -15.14
C THR A 147 -8.41 -15.03 -14.99
N GLU A 148 -9.17 -15.55 -14.02
CA GLU A 148 -10.54 -15.07 -13.78
C GLU A 148 -10.57 -13.65 -13.18
N MET A 149 -9.60 -13.32 -12.33
CA MET A 149 -9.41 -11.95 -11.85
C MET A 149 -9.13 -10.99 -13.01
N ASN A 150 -8.21 -11.36 -13.91
CA ASN A 150 -7.89 -10.58 -15.11
C ASN A 150 -9.11 -10.33 -15.99
N ASN A 151 -9.88 -11.37 -16.30
CA ASN A 151 -11.09 -11.25 -17.11
C ASN A 151 -12.10 -10.30 -16.46
N SER A 152 -12.30 -10.46 -15.14
CA SER A 152 -13.24 -9.62 -14.37
C SER A 152 -12.79 -8.15 -14.29
N ILE A 153 -11.48 -7.90 -14.24
CA ILE A 153 -10.88 -6.57 -14.13
C ILE A 153 -10.81 -5.90 -15.51
N SER A 154 -10.45 -6.65 -16.56
CA SER A 154 -10.36 -6.12 -17.92
C SER A 154 -11.71 -5.74 -18.49
N ASP A 155 -12.79 -6.42 -18.08
CA ASP A 155 -14.14 -6.09 -18.48
C ASP A 155 -14.54 -4.69 -17.96
N ASN A 156 -14.83 -3.77 -18.88
CA ASN A 156 -15.18 -2.37 -18.59
C ASN A 156 -14.08 -1.53 -17.90
N ASN A 157 -12.81 -1.84 -18.14
CA ASN A 157 -11.66 -1.07 -17.60
C ASN A 157 -11.35 0.18 -18.46
N GLU A 158 -12.28 1.12 -18.54
CA GLU A 158 -12.12 2.38 -19.30
C GLU A 158 -10.96 3.25 -18.77
N SER A 159 -10.61 3.09 -17.50
CA SER A 159 -9.54 3.84 -16.83
C SER A 159 -8.14 3.33 -17.16
N ASN A 160 -8.02 2.20 -17.87
CA ASN A 160 -6.76 1.51 -18.16
C ASN A 160 -5.90 1.25 -16.89
N MET A 161 -6.54 1.03 -15.76
CA MET A 161 -5.84 0.69 -14.52
C MET A 161 -5.44 -0.79 -14.57
N PHE A 162 -4.32 -1.09 -13.96
CA PHE A 162 -3.82 -2.46 -13.85
C PHE A 162 -3.29 -2.72 -12.45
N VAL A 163 -3.06 -3.97 -12.15
CA VAL A 163 -2.45 -4.38 -10.88
C VAL A 163 -1.35 -5.39 -11.14
N THR A 164 -0.20 -5.18 -10.52
CA THR A 164 0.83 -6.20 -10.39
C THR A 164 0.51 -7.05 -9.18
N LEU A 165 0.55 -8.37 -9.30
CA LEU A 165 0.24 -9.23 -8.15
C LEU A 165 0.92 -10.60 -8.21
N ILE A 166 1.08 -11.18 -7.04
CA ILE A 166 1.38 -12.59 -6.86
C ILE A 166 0.20 -13.22 -6.12
N VAL A 167 -0.32 -14.30 -6.67
CA VAL A 167 -1.21 -15.22 -5.97
C VAL A 167 -0.47 -16.51 -5.68
N GLY A 168 -0.51 -16.96 -4.43
CA GLY A 168 0.10 -18.22 -4.00
C GLY A 168 -0.83 -19.11 -3.22
N ILE A 169 -0.56 -20.42 -3.32
CA ILE A 169 -1.20 -21.46 -2.52
C ILE A 169 -0.11 -22.36 -1.98
N LEU A 170 0.04 -22.39 -0.65
CA LEU A 170 0.96 -23.29 0.04
C LEU A 170 0.17 -24.43 0.67
N ASP A 171 0.50 -25.65 0.26
CA ASP A 171 0.03 -26.87 0.92
C ASP A 171 0.94 -27.14 2.14
N LEU A 172 0.39 -26.97 3.33
CA LEU A 172 1.10 -27.09 4.60
C LEU A 172 1.44 -28.56 4.97
N GLU A 173 0.81 -29.52 4.31
CA GLU A 173 1.11 -30.94 4.54
C GLU A 173 2.34 -31.39 3.74
N THR A 174 2.48 -30.91 2.51
CA THR A 174 3.52 -31.32 1.57
C THR A 174 4.65 -30.30 1.40
N GLY A 175 4.43 -29.04 1.79
CA GLY A 175 5.34 -27.91 1.51
C GLY A 175 5.31 -27.46 0.06
N ILE A 176 4.41 -27.96 -0.76
CA ILE A 176 4.29 -27.56 -2.16
C ILE A 176 3.70 -26.14 -2.21
N LEU A 177 4.48 -25.22 -2.72
CA LEU A 177 4.08 -23.86 -3.01
C LEU A 177 3.82 -23.70 -4.50
N LYS A 178 2.59 -23.35 -4.87
CA LYS A 178 2.21 -22.92 -6.22
C LYS A 178 2.10 -21.41 -6.25
N LEU A 179 2.72 -20.78 -7.25
CA LEU A 179 2.69 -19.33 -7.46
C LEU A 179 2.29 -18.97 -8.88
N CYS A 180 1.57 -17.88 -9.02
CA CYS A 180 1.36 -17.16 -10.27
C CYS A 180 1.81 -15.71 -10.07
N ASN A 181 2.84 -15.29 -10.80
CA ASN A 181 3.34 -13.91 -10.78
C ASN A 181 2.82 -13.15 -12.01
N ALA A 182 1.99 -12.16 -11.79
CA ALA A 182 1.43 -11.26 -12.80
C ALA A 182 2.09 -9.88 -12.71
N GLY A 183 3.36 -9.80 -13.08
CA GLY A 183 4.10 -8.55 -13.20
C GLY A 183 4.62 -7.95 -11.89
N HIS A 184 4.59 -8.68 -10.80
CA HIS A 184 5.02 -8.22 -9.49
C HIS A 184 6.48 -8.52 -9.20
N ASN A 185 7.06 -7.86 -8.19
CA ASN A 185 8.43 -8.08 -7.73
C ASN A 185 8.65 -9.57 -7.37
N PRO A 186 9.82 -10.15 -7.73
CA PRO A 186 10.08 -11.54 -7.43
C PRO A 186 10.15 -11.75 -5.91
N PRO A 187 9.54 -12.83 -5.37
CA PRO A 187 9.65 -13.16 -3.97
C PRO A 187 11.08 -13.50 -3.59
N ILE A 188 11.42 -13.32 -2.33
CA ILE A 188 12.72 -13.73 -1.77
C ILE A 188 12.48 -14.94 -0.85
N LEU A 189 13.29 -15.98 -1.04
CA LEU A 189 13.31 -17.16 -0.19
C LEU A 189 14.48 -17.07 0.79
N ILE A 190 14.18 -17.23 2.06
CA ILE A 190 15.16 -17.32 3.14
C ILE A 190 15.18 -18.78 3.57
N TYR A 191 16.31 -19.44 3.35
CA TYR A 191 16.51 -20.85 3.67
C TYR A 191 16.86 -21.06 5.16
N PRO A 192 16.64 -22.28 5.70
CA PRO A 192 16.93 -22.58 7.10
C PRO A 192 18.39 -22.41 7.47
N ASP A 193 19.31 -22.56 6.52
CA ASP A 193 20.76 -22.37 6.70
C ASP A 193 21.19 -20.88 6.69
N GLY A 194 20.23 -19.95 6.48
CA GLY A 194 20.46 -18.51 6.43
C GLY A 194 20.78 -17.98 5.04
N GLN A 195 20.82 -18.84 4.02
CA GLN A 195 20.95 -18.38 2.64
C GLN A 195 19.71 -17.60 2.23
N VAL A 196 19.89 -16.54 1.44
CA VAL A 196 18.81 -15.70 0.92
C VAL A 196 18.96 -15.58 -0.59
N SER A 197 17.90 -15.85 -1.35
CA SER A 197 17.90 -15.72 -2.80
C SER A 197 16.52 -15.32 -3.34
N TYR A 198 16.52 -14.68 -4.49
CA TYR A 198 15.27 -14.51 -5.23
C TYR A 198 14.73 -15.86 -5.68
N LEU A 199 13.43 -16.00 -5.57
CA LEU A 199 12.73 -17.14 -6.10
C LEU A 199 12.40 -16.85 -7.57
N GLU A 200 13.14 -17.52 -8.46
CA GLU A 200 13.00 -17.31 -9.91
C GLU A 200 11.70 -17.95 -10.42
N PHE A 201 10.69 -17.13 -10.62
CA PHE A 201 9.46 -17.48 -11.30
C PHE A 201 9.27 -16.66 -12.56
N LYS A 202 8.62 -17.25 -13.57
CA LYS A 202 8.27 -16.55 -14.79
C LYS A 202 7.31 -15.39 -14.48
N THR A 203 7.81 -14.17 -14.62
CA THR A 203 6.96 -12.98 -14.56
C THR A 203 6.09 -12.90 -15.82
N GLN A 204 4.78 -12.73 -15.63
CA GLN A 204 3.79 -12.62 -16.70
C GLN A 204 3.24 -11.19 -16.74
N ILE A 205 2.33 -10.92 -17.68
CA ILE A 205 1.75 -9.57 -17.82
C ILE A 205 0.91 -9.20 -16.59
N PHE A 206 0.79 -7.90 -16.31
CA PHE A 206 -0.06 -7.38 -15.23
C PHE A 206 -1.53 -7.70 -15.48
N VAL A 207 -2.31 -7.81 -14.43
CA VAL A 207 -3.76 -8.03 -14.49
C VAL A 207 -4.47 -6.73 -14.92
N GLY A 208 -5.43 -6.84 -15.84
CA GLY A 208 -6.22 -5.71 -16.35
C GLY A 208 -5.71 -5.09 -17.65
N VAL A 209 -4.64 -5.64 -18.26
CA VAL A 209 -4.02 -5.07 -19.47
C VAL A 209 -4.46 -5.78 -20.75
N VAL A 210 -4.57 -7.10 -20.70
CA VAL A 210 -4.92 -7.92 -21.87
C VAL A 210 -6.06 -8.86 -21.51
N GLU A 211 -7.20 -8.68 -22.16
CA GLU A 211 -8.36 -9.57 -22.02
C GLU A 211 -8.00 -11.02 -22.41
N ASP A 212 -8.63 -11.98 -21.78
CA ASP A 212 -8.48 -13.42 -22.06
C ASP A 212 -7.03 -13.96 -21.95
N PHE A 213 -6.11 -13.20 -21.37
CA PHE A 213 -4.75 -13.69 -21.15
C PHE A 213 -4.77 -14.91 -20.22
N LYS A 214 -4.06 -15.97 -20.61
CA LYS A 214 -3.95 -17.22 -19.85
C LYS A 214 -2.67 -17.24 -19.05
N TYR A 215 -2.80 -17.16 -17.74
CA TYR A 215 -1.69 -17.28 -16.81
C TYR A 215 -1.26 -18.72 -16.60
N SER A 216 -0.06 -18.92 -16.10
CA SER A 216 0.51 -20.23 -15.75
C SER A 216 0.98 -20.24 -14.31
N ASP A 217 0.85 -21.40 -13.65
CA ASP A 217 1.42 -21.68 -12.34
C ASP A 217 2.85 -22.18 -12.46
N GLU A 218 3.65 -21.92 -11.43
CA GLU A 218 4.90 -22.61 -11.16
C GLU A 218 4.88 -23.18 -9.74
N GLU A 219 5.62 -24.27 -9.54
CA GLU A 219 5.64 -24.99 -8.27
C GLU A 219 7.06 -25.08 -7.72
N VAL A 220 7.19 -24.94 -6.42
CA VAL A 220 8.41 -25.22 -5.68
C VAL A 220 8.06 -25.90 -4.37
N VAL A 221 8.95 -26.75 -3.87
CA VAL A 221 8.80 -27.36 -2.54
C VAL A 221 9.61 -26.55 -1.55
N LEU A 222 8.93 -25.97 -0.57
CA LEU A 222 9.58 -25.27 0.52
C LEU A 222 10.19 -26.26 1.51
N GLU A 223 11.44 -26.00 1.90
CA GLU A 223 12.05 -26.71 3.00
C GLU A 223 11.43 -26.28 4.34
N LYS A 224 11.45 -27.19 5.31
CA LYS A 224 11.03 -26.86 6.67
C LYS A 224 11.80 -25.63 7.20
N GLU A 225 11.11 -24.72 7.88
CA GLU A 225 11.63 -23.46 8.43
C GLU A 225 12.02 -22.41 7.39
N SER A 226 11.82 -22.68 6.07
CA SER A 226 11.99 -21.66 5.03
C SER A 226 10.98 -20.54 5.19
N LYS A 227 11.41 -19.31 4.83
CA LYS A 227 10.54 -18.13 4.84
C LYS A 227 10.42 -17.55 3.45
N LEU A 228 9.18 -17.26 3.05
CA LEU A 228 8.85 -16.59 1.80
C LEU A 228 8.58 -15.11 2.10
N PHE A 229 9.46 -14.23 1.64
CA PHE A 229 9.34 -12.78 1.78
C PHE A 229 8.78 -12.19 0.49
N LEU A 230 7.60 -11.60 0.59
CA LEU A 230 6.90 -10.90 -0.50
C LEU A 230 6.83 -9.42 -0.16
N TYR A 231 7.01 -8.56 -1.16
CA TYR A 231 7.08 -7.12 -0.94
C TYR A 231 6.68 -6.34 -2.20
N THR A 232 6.19 -5.11 -2.02
CA THR A 232 5.95 -4.16 -3.11
C THR A 232 7.19 -3.29 -3.35
N ASP A 233 7.24 -2.63 -4.48
CA ASP A 233 8.38 -1.81 -4.91
C ASP A 233 8.71 -0.68 -3.92
N GLY A 234 7.72 -0.16 -3.18
CA GLY A 234 7.96 0.82 -2.12
C GLY A 234 8.95 0.38 -1.03
N VAL A 235 9.29 -0.92 -0.95
CA VAL A 235 10.37 -1.40 -0.07
C VAL A 235 11.74 -1.06 -0.66
N THR A 236 11.98 -1.38 -1.93
CA THR A 236 13.28 -1.19 -2.59
C THR A 236 13.44 0.21 -3.19
N GLU A 237 12.34 0.86 -3.54
CA GLU A 237 12.31 2.20 -4.12
C GLU A 237 12.12 3.32 -3.08
N ALA A 238 12.15 2.99 -1.79
CA ALA A 238 12.13 3.97 -0.71
C ALA A 238 13.30 4.97 -0.87
N GLU A 239 12.98 6.25 -1.09
CA GLU A 239 13.96 7.31 -1.33
C GLU A 239 14.36 8.05 -0.06
N ASN A 240 15.64 8.38 0.07
CA ASN A 240 16.11 9.32 1.07
C ASN A 240 16.06 10.77 0.54
N ILE A 241 16.49 11.74 1.38
CA ILE A 241 16.52 13.17 1.02
C ILE A 241 17.44 13.49 -0.18
N ASN A 242 18.39 12.60 -0.51
CA ASN A 242 19.30 12.72 -1.65
C ASN A 242 18.77 12.03 -2.92
N LYS A 243 17.55 11.47 -2.87
CA LYS A 243 16.95 10.67 -3.94
C LYS A 243 17.68 9.36 -4.21
N GLU A 244 18.37 8.82 -3.21
CA GLU A 244 18.99 7.51 -3.28
C GLU A 244 17.98 6.45 -2.83
N LEU A 245 17.82 5.38 -3.61
CA LEU A 245 16.92 4.28 -3.29
C LEU A 245 17.50 3.40 -2.17
N TYR A 246 16.62 2.77 -1.40
CA TYR A 246 17.01 1.76 -0.41
C TYR A 246 17.74 0.57 -1.06
N GLY A 247 17.19 0.07 -2.16
CA GLY A 247 17.80 -0.89 -3.07
C GLY A 247 17.66 -2.35 -2.64
N GLU A 248 17.80 -3.23 -3.63
CA GLU A 248 17.68 -4.68 -3.45
C GLU A 248 18.84 -5.28 -2.65
N GLU A 249 20.08 -4.81 -2.87
CA GLU A 249 21.27 -5.33 -2.18
C GLU A 249 21.14 -5.19 -0.66
N LYS A 250 20.69 -4.02 -0.21
CA LYS A 250 20.49 -3.73 1.21
C LYS A 250 19.35 -4.55 1.80
N LEU A 251 18.27 -4.76 1.03
CA LEU A 251 17.19 -5.65 1.45
C LEU A 251 17.68 -7.07 1.68
N LEU A 252 18.44 -7.63 0.73
CA LEU A 252 19.00 -8.99 0.85
C LEU A 252 19.97 -9.12 2.04
N GLU A 253 20.83 -8.11 2.27
CA GLU A 253 21.73 -8.05 3.43
C GLU A 253 20.92 -8.09 4.73
N MET A 254 19.89 -7.24 4.87
CA MET A 254 19.05 -7.20 6.06
C MET A 254 18.31 -8.52 6.32
N LEU A 255 17.83 -9.19 5.27
CA LEU A 255 17.18 -10.49 5.39
C LEU A 255 18.17 -11.59 5.78
N SER A 256 19.39 -11.58 5.22
CA SER A 256 20.44 -12.53 5.56
C SER A 256 20.89 -12.41 7.02
N ASP A 257 21.11 -11.19 7.47
CA ASP A 257 21.54 -10.91 8.87
C ASP A 257 20.47 -11.33 9.90
N ASN A 258 19.20 -11.38 9.48
CA ASN A 258 18.06 -11.71 10.34
C ASN A 258 17.37 -13.02 9.95
N ALA A 259 18.01 -13.88 9.17
CA ALA A 259 17.42 -15.11 8.67
C ALA A 259 16.91 -16.05 9.79
N SER A 260 17.57 -16.06 10.95
CA SER A 260 17.20 -16.87 12.14
C SER A 260 16.12 -16.23 13.04
N SER A 261 15.73 -14.97 12.79
CA SER A 261 14.71 -14.27 13.57
C SER A 261 13.30 -14.79 13.25
N ASP A 262 12.34 -14.63 14.16
CA ASP A 262 10.92 -14.89 13.86
C ASP A 262 10.37 -13.93 12.78
N VAL A 263 9.22 -14.29 12.20
CA VAL A 263 8.62 -13.52 11.08
C VAL A 263 8.35 -12.06 11.45
N ARG A 264 7.87 -11.81 12.65
CA ARG A 264 7.55 -10.45 13.11
C ARG A 264 8.81 -9.60 13.28
N THR A 265 9.82 -10.17 13.93
CA THR A 265 11.11 -9.51 14.14
C THR A 265 11.78 -9.19 12.80
N THR A 266 11.79 -10.14 11.85
CA THR A 266 12.35 -9.94 10.51
C THR A 266 11.68 -8.78 9.79
N VAL A 267 10.34 -8.74 9.76
CA VAL A 267 9.60 -7.65 9.12
C VAL A 267 9.90 -6.31 9.78
N ASN A 268 9.89 -6.24 11.12
CA ASN A 268 10.15 -5.00 11.84
C ASN A 268 11.57 -4.46 11.59
N VAL A 269 12.59 -5.33 11.58
CA VAL A 269 13.98 -4.91 11.29
C VAL A 269 14.10 -4.32 9.89
N VAL A 270 13.46 -4.91 8.88
CA VAL A 270 13.43 -4.35 7.52
C VAL A 270 12.76 -2.99 7.52
N VAL A 271 11.61 -2.83 8.18
CA VAL A 271 10.89 -1.54 8.28
C VAL A 271 11.74 -0.48 8.97
N ASP A 272 12.37 -0.81 10.09
CA ASP A 272 13.23 0.11 10.83
C ASP A 272 14.47 0.52 10.03
N SER A 273 15.01 -0.40 9.23
CA SER A 273 16.12 -0.13 8.30
C SER A 273 15.70 0.84 7.19
N ILE A 274 14.51 0.64 6.59
CA ILE A 274 13.94 1.56 5.59
C ILE A 274 13.69 2.92 6.23
N ALA A 275 13.05 2.99 7.38
CA ALA A 275 12.80 4.24 8.11
C ALA A 275 14.10 5.00 8.41
N SER A 276 15.16 4.28 8.79
CA SER A 276 16.49 4.84 9.02
C SER A 276 17.17 5.38 7.74
N HIS A 277 16.83 4.82 6.58
CA HIS A 277 17.30 5.30 5.27
C HIS A 277 16.51 6.55 4.80
N VAL A 278 15.20 6.48 4.87
CA VAL A 278 14.27 7.55 4.42
C VAL A 278 14.40 8.80 5.29
N LYS A 279 14.49 8.64 6.63
CA LYS A 279 14.55 9.71 7.62
C LYS A 279 13.38 10.69 7.49
N GLU A 280 13.68 11.96 7.10
CA GLU A 280 12.72 13.04 6.97
C GLU A 280 12.12 13.18 5.56
N ALA A 281 12.51 12.34 4.60
CA ALA A 281 11.94 12.36 3.26
C ALA A 281 10.48 11.88 3.29
N GLU A 282 9.65 12.45 2.44
CA GLU A 282 8.27 11.98 2.27
C GLU A 282 8.28 10.59 1.61
N ALA A 283 7.36 9.71 2.04
CA ALA A 283 7.21 8.41 1.42
C ALA A 283 6.87 8.55 -0.07
N SER A 284 7.65 7.89 -0.93
CA SER A 284 7.48 7.92 -2.38
C SER A 284 6.35 7.01 -2.84
N ASP A 285 6.20 5.85 -2.21
CA ASP A 285 5.18 4.84 -2.50
C ASP A 285 4.71 4.10 -1.26
N ASP A 286 3.60 3.33 -1.41
CA ASP A 286 3.09 2.45 -0.38
C ASP A 286 4.12 1.37 -0.06
N LEU A 287 4.27 1.00 1.20
CA LEU A 287 5.22 -0.02 1.65
C LEU A 287 4.45 -1.21 2.17
N THR A 288 4.54 -2.34 1.48
CA THR A 288 3.86 -3.57 1.85
C THR A 288 4.82 -4.74 1.91
N ILE A 289 4.74 -5.50 2.99
CA ILE A 289 5.52 -6.73 3.23
C ILE A 289 4.57 -7.82 3.72
N LEU A 290 4.71 -9.02 3.18
CA LEU A 290 4.10 -10.26 3.67
C LEU A 290 5.19 -11.31 3.80
N LEU A 291 5.45 -11.77 5.01
CA LEU A 291 6.42 -12.83 5.31
C LEU A 291 5.68 -14.06 5.82
N ILE A 292 5.91 -15.21 5.19
CA ILE A 292 5.31 -16.50 5.50
C ILE A 292 6.42 -17.49 5.84
N GLN A 293 6.39 -18.10 7.02
CA GLN A 293 7.31 -19.17 7.42
C GLN A 293 6.57 -20.50 7.39
N TYR A 294 7.15 -21.48 6.70
CA TYR A 294 6.64 -22.85 6.63
C TYR A 294 7.28 -23.71 7.73
N GLU A 295 6.47 -24.26 8.61
CA GLU A 295 6.89 -25.14 9.68
C GLU A 295 6.01 -26.40 9.68
N PRO A 296 6.34 -27.42 8.85
CA PRO A 296 5.53 -28.63 8.84
C PRO A 296 5.45 -29.23 10.24
N GLY A 297 4.24 -29.39 10.74
CA GLY A 297 3.99 -30.01 12.02
C GLY A 297 4.70 -31.35 12.09
N THR A 298 5.35 -31.67 13.20
CA THR A 298 5.74 -33.05 13.47
C THR A 298 4.44 -33.84 13.45
N ALA A 299 4.26 -34.69 12.43
CA ALA A 299 3.16 -35.62 12.40
C ALA A 299 3.17 -36.32 13.78
N ASN A 300 2.13 -36.09 14.58
CA ASN A 300 1.93 -36.86 15.79
C ASN A 300 1.83 -38.33 15.38
N SER A 301 2.95 -39.04 15.50
CA SER A 301 3.09 -40.47 15.32
C SER A 301 2.32 -41.21 16.39
#